data_bcd5179f11c41ae76254df65ab5f6b59
#
_entry.id   bcd5179f11c41ae76254df65ab5f6b59
#
_cell.length_a   1.000
_cell.length_b   1.000
_cell.length_c   1.000
_cell.angle_alpha   90.00
_cell.angle_beta   90.00
_cell.angle_gamma   90.00
#
_symmetry.space_group_name_H-M   'P 1'
#
loop_
_entity.id
_entity.type
_entity.pdbx_description
1 polymer ?
#
loop_
_entity_poly.entity_id
_entity_poly.type
_entity_poly.pdbx_seq_one_letter_code
_entity_poly.pdbx_strand_id
1 'polypeptide(L)' 'MELIVNGRPHLHTGSGSIAELLDEMGAQPAITAVLVNGEVVPRGRWTSVRLNEHDEVELLVMAAGG' A
#
# COMPACT_ATOMS: atom_id res chain seq x y z
N MET A 1 -9.28 -8.53 -6.01
CA MET A 1 -8.67 -7.54 -6.94
C MET A 1 -7.17 -7.79 -7.04
N GLU A 2 -6.66 -7.84 -8.24
CA GLU A 2 -5.23 -8.05 -8.43
C GLU A 2 -4.50 -6.73 -8.45
N LEU A 3 -3.42 -6.65 -7.66
CA LEU A 3 -2.56 -5.49 -7.59
C LEU A 3 -1.13 -5.92 -7.92
N ILE A 4 -0.27 -4.95 -8.16
CA ILE A 4 1.16 -5.20 -8.29
C ILE A 4 1.82 -4.49 -7.12
N VAL A 5 2.31 -5.25 -6.16
CA VAL A 5 2.89 -4.71 -4.94
C VAL A 5 4.40 -4.96 -4.95
N ASN A 6 5.16 -3.88 -4.94
CA ASN A 6 6.62 -3.94 -5.03
C ASN A 6 7.08 -4.80 -6.20
N GLY A 7 6.42 -4.63 -7.36
CA GLY A 7 6.76 -5.34 -8.58
C GLY A 7 6.25 -6.76 -8.68
N ARG A 8 5.45 -7.23 -7.72
CA ARG A 8 4.94 -8.60 -7.72
C ARG A 8 3.42 -8.63 -7.70
N PRO A 9 2.79 -9.56 -8.44
CA PRO A 9 1.35 -9.71 -8.37
C PRO A 9 0.90 -10.07 -6.96
N HIS A 10 -0.18 -9.44 -6.51
CA HIS A 10 -0.75 -9.73 -5.19
C HIS A 10 -2.27 -9.68 -5.29
N LEU A 11 -2.93 -10.72 -4.80
CA LEU A 11 -4.38 -10.77 -4.76
C LEU A 11 -4.88 -10.15 -3.46
N HIS A 12 -5.46 -8.97 -3.57
CA HIS A 12 -6.05 -8.28 -2.42
C HIS A 12 -7.48 -8.76 -2.24
N THR A 13 -7.81 -9.21 -1.04
CA THR A 13 -9.14 -9.75 -0.73
C THR A 13 -9.99 -8.83 0.13
N GLY A 14 -9.47 -7.68 0.49
CA GLY A 14 -10.18 -6.73 1.35
C GLY A 14 -11.04 -5.75 0.58
N SER A 15 -11.35 -4.63 1.21
CA SER A 15 -12.24 -3.60 0.65
C SER A 15 -11.59 -2.73 -0.41
N GLY A 16 -10.31 -2.88 -0.65
CA GLY A 16 -9.56 -2.05 -1.57
C GLY A 16 -8.92 -0.83 -0.94
N SER A 17 -8.95 -0.70 0.39
CA SER A 17 -8.26 0.40 1.04
C SER A 17 -6.78 0.10 1.20
N ILE A 18 -5.97 1.15 1.21
CA ILE A 18 -4.53 1.01 1.42
C ILE A 18 -4.25 0.47 2.82
N ALA A 19 -5.03 0.92 3.81
CA ALA A 19 -4.87 0.44 5.18
C ALA A 19 -5.01 -1.08 5.28
N GLU A 20 -6.01 -1.64 4.60
CA GLU A 20 -6.20 -3.09 4.60
C GLU A 20 -5.09 -3.81 3.84
N LEU A 21 -4.59 -3.21 2.76
CA LEU A 21 -3.48 -3.80 2.02
C LEU A 21 -2.24 -3.88 2.90
N LEU A 22 -1.95 -2.82 3.65
CA LEU A 22 -0.81 -2.83 4.57
C LEU A 22 -0.93 -3.94 5.61
N ASP A 23 -2.13 -4.12 6.15
CA ASP A 23 -2.40 -5.18 7.11
C ASP A 23 -2.17 -6.56 6.46
N GLU A 24 -2.68 -6.74 5.27
CA GLU A 24 -2.50 -7.96 4.48
C GLU A 24 -1.03 -8.31 4.26
N MET A 25 -0.23 -7.27 3.98
CA MET A 25 1.20 -7.45 3.69
C MET A 25 2.05 -7.54 4.95
N GLY A 26 1.47 -7.37 6.12
CA GLY A 26 2.22 -7.36 7.37
C GLY A 26 3.09 -6.14 7.52
N ALA A 27 2.78 -5.06 6.81
CA ALA A 27 3.56 -3.83 6.89
C ALA A 27 3.23 -3.05 8.16
N GLN A 28 4.23 -2.36 8.71
CA GLN A 28 4.04 -1.52 9.88
C GLN A 28 3.72 -0.11 9.43
N PRO A 29 2.49 0.39 9.64
CA PRO A 29 2.10 1.72 9.14
C PRO A 29 3.00 2.84 9.61
N ALA A 30 3.51 2.74 10.83
CA ALA A 30 4.32 3.81 11.41
C ALA A 30 5.62 4.08 10.65
N ILE A 31 6.13 3.09 9.93
CA ILE A 31 7.43 3.22 9.24
C ILE A 31 7.33 2.93 7.75
N THR A 32 6.12 2.94 7.21
CA THR A 32 5.90 2.62 5.80
C THR A 32 5.43 3.84 5.03
N ALA A 33 6.05 4.08 3.88
CA ALA A 33 5.56 5.05 2.92
C ALA A 33 4.87 4.30 1.78
N VAL A 34 3.80 4.86 1.25
CA VAL A 34 3.01 4.21 0.21
C VAL A 34 2.94 5.09 -1.02
N LEU A 35 3.26 4.49 -2.17
CA LEU A 35 3.06 5.13 -3.47
C LEU A 35 2.10 4.28 -4.28
N VAL A 36 1.18 4.92 -4.97
CA VAL A 36 0.26 4.25 -5.88
C VAL A 36 0.46 4.86 -7.26
N ASN A 37 0.87 4.03 -8.20
CA ASN A 37 1.17 4.48 -9.57
C ASN A 37 2.15 5.66 -9.57
N GLY A 38 3.15 5.60 -8.71
CA GLY A 38 4.19 6.61 -8.62
C GLY A 38 3.87 7.82 -7.76
N GLU A 39 2.68 7.90 -7.19
CA GLU A 39 2.29 9.04 -6.35
C GLU A 39 2.21 8.67 -4.89
N VAL A 40 2.81 9.49 -4.05
CA VAL A 40 2.77 9.29 -2.60
C VAL A 40 1.34 9.49 -2.10
N VAL A 41 0.88 8.53 -1.30
CA VAL A 41 -0.43 8.65 -0.63
C VAL A 41 -0.18 8.89 0.85
N PRO A 42 -0.54 10.08 1.37
CA PRO A 42 -0.31 10.37 2.79
C PRO A 42 -1.11 9.44 3.68
N ARG A 43 -0.56 9.18 4.86
CA ARG A 43 -1.18 8.27 5.83
C ARG A 43 -2.64 8.61 6.11
N GLY A 44 -2.96 9.89 6.21
CA GLY A 44 -4.33 10.31 6.50
C GLY A 44 -5.36 9.91 5.45
N ARG A 45 -4.92 9.42 4.29
CA ARG A 45 -5.81 8.98 3.22
C ARG A 45 -5.87 7.49 3.02
N TRP A 46 -5.13 6.73 3.81
CA TRP A 46 -5.04 5.28 3.60
C TRP A 46 -6.38 4.55 3.80
N THR A 47 -7.28 5.11 4.58
CA THR A 47 -8.59 4.50 4.80
C THR A 47 -9.63 4.98 3.80
N SER A 48 -9.41 6.11 3.15
CA SER A 48 -10.39 6.69 2.23
C SER A 48 -10.07 6.46 0.75
N VAL A 49 -8.79 6.34 0.40
CA VAL A 49 -8.41 6.08 -0.99
C VAL A 49 -8.67 4.62 -1.32
N ARG A 50 -9.32 4.39 -2.46
CA ARG A 50 -9.60 3.03 -2.95
C ARG A 50 -8.64 2.69 -4.07
N LEU A 51 -8.06 1.49 -3.97
CA LEU A 51 -7.23 0.93 -5.02
C LEU A 51 -8.11 0.38 -6.14
N ASN A 52 -7.56 0.36 -7.33
CA ASN A 52 -8.24 -0.19 -8.51
C ASN A 52 -7.48 -1.40 -9.02
N GLU A 53 -8.16 -2.21 -9.80
CA GLU A 53 -7.56 -3.40 -10.40
C GLU A 53 -6.27 -3.04 -11.12
N HIS A 54 -5.22 -3.81 -10.85
CA HIS A 54 -3.90 -3.68 -11.47
C HIS A 54 -3.11 -2.43 -11.08
N ASP A 55 -3.53 -1.71 -10.05
CA ASP A 55 -2.72 -0.59 -9.54
C ASP A 55 -1.35 -1.09 -9.11
N GLU A 56 -0.34 -0.26 -9.36
CA GLU A 56 1.03 -0.53 -8.94
C GLU A 56 1.27 0.19 -7.62
N VAL A 57 1.48 -0.59 -6.59
CA VAL A 57 1.67 -0.07 -5.23
C VAL A 57 3.10 -0.33 -4.78
N GLU A 58 3.75 0.70 -4.29
CA GLU A 58 5.07 0.55 -3.67
C GLU A 58 4.96 0.80 -2.18
N LEU A 59 5.49 -0.13 -1.41
CA LEU A 59 5.57 -0.01 0.03
C LEU A 59 7.04 0.12 0.40
N LEU A 60 7.41 1.27 0.92
CA LEU A 60 8.79 1.57 1.28
C LEU A 60 8.91 1.62 2.79
N VAL A 61 9.77 0.78 3.34
CA VAL A 61 10.03 0.78 4.78
C VAL A 61 11.10 1.80 5.06
N MET A 62 10.78 2.76 5.92
CA MET A 62 11.72 3.80 6.31
C MET A 62 12.55 3.32 7.46
N ALA A 63 13.88 3.36 7.31
CA ALA A 63 14.78 2.93 8.35
C ALA A 63 14.67 3.88 9.54
N ALA A 64 14.40 3.32 10.71
CA ALA A 64 14.30 4.11 11.93
C ALA A 64 15.66 4.61 12.36
N GLY A 65 15.72 5.83 12.78
CA GLY A 65 16.88 6.38 13.41
C GLY A 65 18.10 6.46 12.54
N GLY A 66 17.81 6.37 11.31
CA GLY A 66 18.94 6.46 10.39
C GLY A 66 19.88 7.45 10.91
#